data_cb7c6c40e19ac87c071a8326fa7360ed
#
_entry.id   cb7c6c40e19ac87c071a8326fa7360ed
#
_cell.length_a   1.000
_cell.length_b   1.000
_cell.length_c   1.000
_cell.angle_alpha   90.00
_cell.angle_beta   90.00
_cell.angle_gamma   90.00
#
_symmetry.space_group_name_H-M   'P 1'
#
loop_
_entity.id
_entity.type
_entity.pdbx_description
1 polymer ?
#
loop_
_entity_poly.entity_id
_entity_poly.type
_entity_poly.pdbx_seq_one_letter_code
_entity_poly.pdbx_strand_id
1 'polypeptide(L)'
;ATIVGGAAQAGYKGKFIGTNPTWNPGLLKGPAAGAVMSQYLRSSPLQPYGADTPGHNAMRAALGNVAQPNEGHTAGWVLSYPLKAALMKAAENKDLTRAGLLAAVNSMTSVDYEGMLPPGAGNYTGSPNDTVFRQSEINKPDEAAVSGVSEIEPFFTGPTAKDFKFEKPCYQ
;
A
#
# COMPACT_ATOMS: atom_id res chain seq x y z
N ALA A 1 -3.09 -17.48 7.88
CA ALA A 1 -3.54 -18.86 7.58
C ALA A 1 -4.13 -19.54 8.80
N THR A 2 -3.41 -19.62 9.93
CA THR A 2 -3.82 -20.36 11.14
C THR A 2 -5.16 -19.90 11.70
N ILE A 3 -5.36 -18.58 11.86
CA ILE A 3 -6.62 -18.02 12.39
C ILE A 3 -7.79 -18.32 11.46
N VAL A 4 -7.64 -18.02 10.17
CA VAL A 4 -8.71 -18.23 9.18
C VAL A 4 -9.06 -19.72 9.06
N GLY A 5 -8.05 -20.58 8.95
CA GLY A 5 -8.24 -22.02 8.83
C GLY A 5 -8.87 -22.65 10.10
N GLY A 6 -8.38 -22.27 11.29
CA GLY A 6 -8.93 -22.75 12.55
C GLY A 6 -10.36 -22.30 12.80
N ALA A 7 -10.69 -21.05 12.49
CA ALA A 7 -12.04 -20.54 12.61
C ALA A 7 -13.00 -21.24 11.62
N ALA A 8 -12.58 -21.48 10.39
CA ALA A 8 -13.37 -22.22 9.40
C ALA A 8 -13.64 -23.66 9.86
N GLN A 9 -12.62 -24.34 10.41
CA GLN A 9 -12.79 -25.69 11.01
C GLN A 9 -13.76 -25.70 12.20
N ALA A 10 -13.75 -24.60 12.98
CA ALA A 10 -14.71 -24.40 14.08
C ALA A 10 -16.12 -23.99 13.60
N GLY A 11 -16.36 -23.94 12.29
CA GLY A 11 -17.67 -23.63 11.71
C GLY A 11 -17.97 -22.15 11.53
N TYR A 12 -17.00 -21.24 11.72
CA TYR A 12 -17.19 -19.81 11.48
C TYR A 12 -17.44 -19.53 9.98
N LYS A 13 -18.49 -18.76 9.68
CA LYS A 13 -18.92 -18.44 8.31
C LYS A 13 -18.74 -16.97 7.93
N GLY A 14 -18.23 -16.15 8.84
CA GLY A 14 -17.99 -14.72 8.59
C GLY A 14 -16.80 -14.45 7.68
N LYS A 15 -16.58 -13.17 7.42
CA LYS A 15 -15.43 -12.68 6.63
C LYS A 15 -14.29 -12.25 7.55
N PHE A 16 -13.08 -12.40 7.06
CA PHE A 16 -11.86 -11.86 7.63
C PHE A 16 -11.37 -10.73 6.75
N ILE A 17 -11.09 -9.58 7.33
CA ILE A 17 -10.48 -8.46 6.62
C ILE A 17 -9.07 -8.29 7.16
N GLY A 18 -8.10 -8.47 6.28
CA GLY A 18 -6.70 -8.21 6.58
C GLY A 18 -6.20 -6.95 5.89
N THR A 19 -5.09 -6.43 6.39
CA THR A 19 -4.39 -5.30 5.79
C THR A 19 -3.22 -5.78 4.93
N ASN A 20 -2.54 -4.84 4.26
CA ASN A 20 -1.43 -5.15 3.34
C ASN A 20 -0.40 -6.17 3.89
N PRO A 21 0.15 -6.01 5.11
CA PRO A 21 1.16 -6.95 5.62
C PRO A 21 0.63 -8.34 5.96
N THR A 22 -0.69 -8.55 5.96
CA THR A 22 -1.29 -9.86 6.27
C THR A 22 -1.55 -10.71 5.03
N TRP A 23 -1.27 -10.18 3.84
CA TRP A 23 -1.41 -10.90 2.59
C TRP A 23 -0.08 -11.43 2.05
N ASN A 24 -0.09 -12.68 1.62
CA ASN A 24 0.96 -13.28 0.82
C ASN A 24 0.33 -14.33 -0.12
N PRO A 25 0.66 -14.35 -1.42
CA PRO A 25 0.10 -15.33 -2.35
C PRO A 25 0.35 -16.79 -1.97
N GLY A 26 1.36 -17.06 -1.15
CA GLY A 26 1.60 -18.39 -0.59
C GLY A 26 0.46 -18.93 0.29
N LEU A 27 -0.41 -18.05 0.80
CA LEU A 27 -1.61 -18.45 1.55
C LEU A 27 -2.58 -19.30 0.70
N LEU A 28 -2.56 -19.12 -0.62
CA LEU A 28 -3.38 -19.87 -1.57
C LEU A 28 -2.84 -21.28 -1.85
N LYS A 29 -1.64 -21.59 -1.40
CA LYS A 29 -0.99 -22.91 -1.57
C LYS A 29 -0.97 -23.73 -0.28
N GLY A 30 -1.44 -23.17 0.81
CA GLY A 30 -1.40 -23.82 2.13
C GLY A 30 -2.67 -24.59 2.47
N PRO A 31 -2.69 -25.29 3.60
CA PRO A 31 -3.84 -26.12 4.03
C PRO A 31 -5.10 -25.31 4.32
N ALA A 32 -4.99 -23.99 4.55
CA ALA A 32 -6.14 -23.10 4.76
C ALA A 32 -6.60 -22.40 3.48
N ALA A 33 -6.07 -22.75 2.30
CA ALA A 33 -6.34 -22.06 1.03
C ALA A 33 -7.83 -21.91 0.73
N GLY A 34 -8.62 -22.99 0.88
CA GLY A 34 -10.06 -22.96 0.65
C GLY A 34 -10.82 -21.99 1.57
N ALA A 35 -10.41 -21.90 2.84
CA ALA A 35 -10.98 -20.95 3.79
C ALA A 35 -10.56 -19.50 3.44
N VAL A 36 -9.29 -19.30 3.08
CA VAL A 36 -8.77 -17.98 2.62
C VAL A 36 -9.53 -17.53 1.38
N MET A 37 -9.67 -18.39 0.37
CA MET A 37 -10.40 -18.06 -0.88
C MET A 37 -11.84 -17.65 -0.62
N SER A 38 -12.52 -18.29 0.33
CA SER A 38 -13.96 -18.07 0.57
C SER A 38 -14.26 -16.96 1.58
N GLN A 39 -13.38 -16.72 2.55
CA GLN A 39 -13.68 -15.88 3.71
C GLN A 39 -12.77 -14.67 3.88
N TYR A 40 -11.66 -14.55 3.13
CA TYR A 40 -10.70 -13.48 3.32
C TYR A 40 -10.93 -12.32 2.33
N LEU A 41 -10.76 -11.11 2.82
CA LEU A 41 -10.66 -9.88 2.05
C LEU A 41 -9.41 -9.11 2.48
N ARG A 42 -8.81 -8.38 1.55
CA ARG A 42 -7.68 -7.48 1.83
C ARG A 42 -8.14 -6.05 1.68
N SER A 43 -7.88 -5.20 2.67
CA SER A 43 -8.01 -3.74 2.58
C SER A 43 -6.61 -3.12 2.52
N SER A 44 -6.37 -2.26 1.55
CA SER A 44 -5.04 -1.68 1.34
C SER A 44 -5.10 -0.31 0.66
N PRO A 45 -4.22 0.64 1.05
CA PRO A 45 -3.98 1.84 0.26
C PRO A 45 -3.02 1.58 -0.91
N LEU A 46 -2.42 0.41 -0.99
CA LEU A 46 -1.51 -0.01 -2.06
C LEU A 46 -2.23 -0.91 -3.03
N GLN A 47 -2.29 -0.53 -4.30
CA GLN A 47 -2.80 -1.42 -5.33
C GLN A 47 -1.93 -2.68 -5.47
N PRO A 48 -2.51 -3.80 -5.95
CA PRO A 48 -1.78 -5.05 -6.13
C PRO A 48 -0.58 -4.90 -7.07
N TYR A 49 0.43 -5.75 -6.91
CA TYR A 49 1.64 -5.78 -7.75
C TYR A 49 1.33 -5.75 -9.27
N GLY A 50 0.24 -6.38 -9.68
CA GLY A 50 -0.20 -6.45 -11.07
C GLY A 50 -0.95 -5.22 -11.60
N ALA A 51 -1.20 -4.20 -10.77
CA ALA A 51 -1.93 -3.01 -11.20
C ALA A 51 -1.25 -2.28 -12.36
N ASP A 52 -2.04 -1.59 -13.18
CA ASP A 52 -1.57 -0.87 -14.35
C ASP A 52 -1.52 0.65 -14.09
N THR A 53 -0.45 1.06 -13.42
CA THR A 53 -0.11 2.48 -13.23
C THR A 53 1.31 2.73 -13.70
N PRO A 54 1.71 3.99 -13.97
CA PRO A 54 3.09 4.32 -14.33
C PRO A 54 4.10 3.77 -13.34
N GLY A 55 3.86 3.90 -12.03
CA GLY A 55 4.75 3.40 -10.99
C GLY A 55 4.85 1.89 -10.95
N HIS A 56 3.73 1.14 -11.11
CA HIS A 56 3.78 -0.32 -11.20
C HIS A 56 4.51 -0.80 -12.44
N ASN A 57 4.33 -0.13 -13.58
CA ASN A 57 5.02 -0.45 -14.82
C ASN A 57 6.52 -0.21 -14.70
N ALA A 58 6.94 0.93 -14.12
CA ALA A 58 8.34 1.23 -13.85
C ALA A 58 8.97 0.22 -12.88
N MET A 59 8.26 -0.14 -11.81
CA MET A 59 8.69 -1.15 -10.84
C MET A 59 8.94 -2.50 -11.52
N ARG A 60 7.97 -3.00 -12.29
CA ARG A 60 8.12 -4.29 -13.00
C ARG A 60 9.23 -4.26 -14.02
N ALA A 61 9.39 -3.15 -14.74
CA ALA A 61 10.48 -2.99 -15.70
C ALA A 61 11.87 -3.04 -15.02
N ALA A 62 12.01 -2.40 -13.87
CA ALA A 62 13.26 -2.39 -13.11
C ALA A 62 13.57 -3.72 -12.42
N LEU A 63 12.56 -4.40 -11.87
CA LEU A 63 12.73 -5.66 -11.16
C LEU A 63 12.89 -6.86 -12.11
N GLY A 64 12.43 -6.74 -13.35
CA GLY A 64 12.48 -7.84 -14.33
C GLY A 64 11.63 -9.04 -13.90
N ASN A 65 12.14 -10.24 -14.15
CA ASN A 65 11.42 -11.49 -13.83
C ASN A 65 11.49 -11.81 -12.34
N VAL A 66 10.44 -11.46 -11.60
CA VAL A 66 10.28 -11.79 -10.18
C VAL A 66 9.61 -13.15 -10.06
N ALA A 67 10.28 -14.12 -9.43
CA ALA A 67 9.78 -15.49 -9.30
C ALA A 67 8.48 -15.58 -8.45
N GLN A 68 8.33 -14.71 -7.47
CA GLN A 68 7.17 -14.67 -6.58
C GLN A 68 6.73 -13.22 -6.33
N PRO A 69 6.05 -12.58 -7.30
CA PRO A 69 5.51 -11.24 -7.12
C PRO A 69 4.58 -11.17 -5.90
N ASN A 70 4.78 -10.16 -5.09
CA ASN A 70 3.97 -9.96 -3.89
C ASN A 70 3.98 -8.49 -3.48
N GLU A 71 3.13 -8.16 -2.52
CA GLU A 71 2.91 -6.80 -2.05
C GLU A 71 4.14 -6.16 -1.35
N GLY A 72 5.11 -6.96 -0.94
CA GLY A 72 6.38 -6.46 -0.41
C GLY A 72 7.19 -5.67 -1.45
N HIS A 73 7.15 -6.09 -2.72
CA HIS A 73 7.79 -5.36 -3.82
C HIS A 73 7.11 -4.01 -4.03
N THR A 74 5.77 -3.99 -4.08
CA THR A 74 4.98 -2.77 -4.23
C THR A 74 5.23 -1.80 -3.07
N ALA A 75 5.19 -2.30 -1.83
CA ALA A 75 5.43 -1.49 -0.65
C ALA A 75 6.85 -0.90 -0.64
N GLY A 76 7.87 -1.73 -0.93
CA GLY A 76 9.26 -1.27 -0.99
C GLY A 76 9.48 -0.22 -2.06
N TRP A 77 8.87 -0.38 -3.23
CA TRP A 77 8.94 0.60 -4.31
C TRP A 77 8.29 1.92 -3.90
N VAL A 78 7.07 1.89 -3.37
CA VAL A 78 6.36 3.09 -2.90
C VAL A 78 7.15 3.83 -1.81
N LEU A 79 7.73 3.11 -0.86
CA LEU A 79 8.55 3.71 0.20
C LEU A 79 9.83 4.38 -0.32
N SER A 80 10.28 4.10 -1.54
CA SER A 80 11.45 4.74 -2.14
C SER A 80 11.17 6.13 -2.72
N TYR A 81 9.91 6.45 -3.06
CA TYR A 81 9.57 7.73 -3.71
C TYR A 81 9.93 8.97 -2.89
N PRO A 82 9.63 9.06 -1.58
CA PRO A 82 10.02 10.23 -0.79
C PRO A 82 11.54 10.43 -0.74
N LEU A 83 12.31 9.33 -0.63
CA LEU A 83 13.77 9.41 -0.64
C LEU A 83 14.30 9.87 -2.01
N LYS A 84 13.76 9.30 -3.10
CA LYS A 84 14.09 9.74 -4.47
C LYS A 84 13.83 11.23 -4.64
N ALA A 85 12.65 11.70 -4.25
CA ALA A 85 12.27 13.12 -4.36
C ALA A 85 13.20 14.03 -3.55
N ALA A 86 13.54 13.64 -2.32
CA ALA A 86 14.47 14.38 -1.47
C ALA A 86 15.89 14.46 -2.07
N LEU A 87 16.40 13.33 -2.58
CA LEU A 87 17.71 13.28 -3.24
C LEU A 87 17.76 14.12 -4.51
N MET A 88 16.71 14.06 -5.34
CA MET A 88 16.61 14.90 -6.54
C MET A 88 16.60 16.37 -6.18
N LYS A 89 15.84 16.75 -5.15
CA LYS A 89 15.78 18.14 -4.68
C LYS A 89 17.12 18.64 -4.12
N ALA A 90 17.81 17.80 -3.35
CA ALA A 90 19.16 18.11 -2.86
C ALA A 90 20.17 18.25 -4.01
N ALA A 91 20.08 17.41 -5.04
CA ALA A 91 20.92 17.50 -6.23
C ALA A 91 20.65 18.79 -7.04
N GLU A 92 19.38 19.17 -7.23
CA GLU A 92 18.99 20.43 -7.84
C GLU A 92 19.60 21.63 -7.11
N ASN A 93 19.58 21.59 -5.78
CA ASN A 93 20.19 22.59 -4.90
C ASN A 93 21.72 22.51 -4.88
N LYS A 94 22.33 21.51 -5.56
CA LYS A 94 23.79 21.25 -5.57
C LYS A 94 24.38 21.00 -4.18
N ASP A 95 23.57 20.47 -3.26
CA ASP A 95 23.98 20.16 -1.90
C ASP A 95 23.50 18.75 -1.49
N LEU A 96 24.33 17.74 -1.74
CA LEU A 96 24.10 16.35 -1.36
C LEU A 96 24.68 16.01 0.03
N THR A 97 25.02 17.01 0.83
CA THR A 97 25.42 16.80 2.22
C THR A 97 24.19 16.38 3.06
N ARG A 98 24.47 15.88 4.29
CA ARG A 98 23.39 15.59 5.25
C ARG A 98 22.51 16.82 5.54
N ALA A 99 23.12 18.01 5.63
CA ALA A 99 22.40 19.25 5.86
C ALA A 99 21.55 19.62 4.65
N GLY A 100 22.08 19.51 3.44
CA GLY A 100 21.35 19.76 2.19
C GLY A 100 20.18 18.78 2.00
N LEU A 101 20.37 17.50 2.30
CA LEU A 101 19.28 16.52 2.24
C LEU A 101 18.16 16.85 3.24
N LEU A 102 18.52 17.23 4.48
CA LEU A 102 17.53 17.63 5.48
C LEU A 102 16.77 18.89 5.05
N ALA A 103 17.46 19.88 4.48
CA ALA A 103 16.83 21.08 3.92
C ALA A 103 15.89 20.73 2.75
N ALA A 104 16.29 19.80 1.88
CA ALA A 104 15.45 19.30 0.80
C ALA A 104 14.17 18.66 1.34
N VAL A 105 14.27 17.73 2.30
CA VAL A 105 13.11 17.08 2.94
C VAL A 105 12.16 18.11 3.55
N ASN A 106 12.69 19.08 4.32
CA ASN A 106 11.89 20.12 4.98
C ASN A 106 11.20 21.07 3.98
N SER A 107 11.68 21.16 2.76
CA SER A 107 11.09 21.98 1.69
C SER A 107 10.09 21.23 0.80
N MET A 108 9.93 19.91 0.99
CA MET A 108 9.02 19.11 0.18
C MET A 108 7.56 19.44 0.49
N THR A 109 6.80 19.74 -0.54
CA THR A 109 5.35 20.00 -0.45
C THR A 109 4.52 18.89 -1.06
N SER A 110 5.11 18.08 -1.92
CA SER A 110 4.45 16.95 -2.54
C SER A 110 5.44 15.87 -2.99
N VAL A 111 4.95 14.66 -3.12
CA VAL A 111 5.62 13.53 -3.78
C VAL A 111 4.64 12.90 -4.76
N ASP A 112 5.06 12.73 -6.01
CA ASP A 112 4.31 11.97 -7.00
C ASP A 112 4.65 10.48 -6.83
N TYR A 113 3.63 9.68 -6.51
CA TYR A 113 3.74 8.23 -6.39
C TYR A 113 3.37 7.50 -7.68
N GLU A 114 3.28 8.22 -8.80
CA GLU A 114 3.02 7.66 -10.13
C GLU A 114 1.79 6.73 -10.17
N GLY A 115 0.75 7.10 -9.43
CA GLY A 115 -0.53 6.36 -9.35
C GLY A 115 -0.53 5.13 -8.44
N MET A 116 0.56 4.82 -7.72
CA MET A 116 0.62 3.63 -6.85
C MET A 116 -0.14 3.78 -5.52
N LEU A 117 -0.45 5.01 -5.12
CA LEU A 117 -1.22 5.35 -3.92
C LEU A 117 -2.49 6.11 -4.30
N PRO A 118 -3.48 6.21 -3.38
CA PRO A 118 -4.68 6.98 -3.63
C PRO A 118 -4.39 8.44 -3.98
N PRO A 119 -5.28 9.09 -4.75
CA PRO A 119 -5.16 10.52 -5.05
C PRO A 119 -4.99 11.35 -3.77
N GLY A 120 -4.03 12.26 -3.78
CA GLY A 120 -3.72 13.13 -2.63
C GLY A 120 -2.75 12.54 -1.60
N ALA A 121 -2.39 11.27 -1.71
CA ALA A 121 -1.44 10.63 -0.77
C ALA A 121 -0.06 11.31 -0.71
N GLY A 122 0.33 12.01 -1.77
CA GLY A 122 1.61 12.73 -1.85
C GLY A 122 1.55 14.19 -1.38
N ASN A 123 0.47 14.66 -0.78
CA ASN A 123 0.40 16.03 -0.25
C ASN A 123 1.05 16.11 1.13
N TYR A 124 2.03 17.02 1.28
CA TYR A 124 2.72 17.30 2.55
C TYR A 124 2.51 18.73 3.05
N THR A 125 1.52 19.45 2.51
CA THR A 125 1.21 20.83 2.91
C THR A 125 -0.06 20.91 3.74
N GLY A 126 -0.04 21.74 4.78
CA GLY A 126 -1.18 21.98 5.64
C GLY A 126 -1.13 21.24 6.98
N SER A 127 -2.27 21.09 7.61
CA SER A 127 -2.42 20.37 8.87
C SER A 127 -2.44 18.85 8.65
N PRO A 128 -2.32 18.04 9.71
CA PRO A 128 -2.49 16.59 9.58
C PRO A 128 -3.80 16.16 8.92
N ASN A 129 -4.86 16.97 9.05
CA ASN A 129 -6.13 16.67 8.40
C ASN A 129 -6.11 16.92 6.89
N ASP A 130 -5.19 17.77 6.41
CA ASP A 130 -5.04 18.09 4.99
C ASP A 130 -4.08 17.13 4.28
N THR A 131 -3.11 16.57 5.02
CA THR A 131 -2.04 15.74 4.47
C THR A 131 -2.35 14.24 4.52
N VAL A 132 -3.27 13.80 5.38
CA VAL A 132 -3.63 12.39 5.47
C VAL A 132 -4.51 11.95 4.31
N PHE A 133 -4.12 10.88 3.63
CA PHE A 133 -5.04 10.18 2.73
C PHE A 133 -5.88 9.16 3.53
N ARG A 134 -7.14 8.98 3.14
CA ARG A 134 -8.14 8.19 3.90
C ARG A 134 -8.76 7.08 3.08
N GLN A 135 -8.18 6.80 1.92
CA GLN A 135 -8.72 5.85 0.97
C GLN A 135 -8.04 4.49 1.10
N SER A 136 -8.82 3.47 0.84
CA SER A 136 -8.39 2.08 0.73
C SER A 136 -9.18 1.41 -0.37
N GLU A 137 -8.61 0.43 -1.02
CA GLU A 137 -9.32 -0.49 -1.90
C GLU A 137 -9.60 -1.80 -1.18
N ILE A 138 -10.54 -2.59 -1.69
CA ILE A 138 -10.78 -3.96 -1.24
C ILE A 138 -10.44 -4.93 -2.35
N ASN A 139 -9.66 -5.93 -1.99
CA ASN A 139 -9.30 -7.04 -2.86
C ASN A 139 -9.82 -8.36 -2.31
N LYS A 140 -10.06 -9.31 -3.17
CA LYS A 140 -10.33 -10.71 -2.84
C LYS A 140 -9.16 -11.60 -3.29
N PRO A 141 -8.94 -12.75 -2.64
CA PRO A 141 -8.06 -13.79 -3.14
C PRO A 141 -8.44 -14.20 -4.57
N ASP A 142 -7.43 -14.36 -5.44
CA ASP A 142 -7.59 -14.74 -6.84
C ASP A 142 -6.32 -15.44 -7.32
N GLU A 143 -6.41 -16.75 -7.55
CA GLU A 143 -5.27 -17.56 -7.99
C GLU A 143 -4.76 -17.20 -9.39
N ALA A 144 -5.60 -16.59 -10.23
CA ALA A 144 -5.23 -16.16 -11.56
C ALA A 144 -4.48 -14.81 -11.57
N ALA A 145 -4.59 -14.02 -10.50
CA ALA A 145 -3.93 -12.75 -10.40
C ALA A 145 -2.44 -12.89 -10.04
N VAL A 146 -1.59 -12.01 -10.57
CA VAL A 146 -0.12 -12.07 -10.46
C VAL A 146 0.36 -12.13 -9.00
N SER A 147 -0.26 -11.39 -8.10
CA SER A 147 0.05 -11.40 -6.66
C SER A 147 -1.03 -12.08 -5.81
N GLY A 148 -1.88 -12.88 -6.45
CA GLY A 148 -2.87 -13.72 -5.78
C GLY A 148 -4.12 -12.97 -5.30
N VAL A 149 -4.31 -11.69 -5.67
CA VAL A 149 -5.50 -10.89 -5.36
C VAL A 149 -5.96 -10.08 -6.55
N SER A 150 -7.27 -9.90 -6.66
CA SER A 150 -7.92 -8.99 -7.61
C SER A 150 -8.78 -7.96 -6.86
N GLU A 151 -8.86 -6.74 -7.40
CA GLU A 151 -9.69 -5.67 -6.89
C GLU A 151 -11.18 -6.03 -7.04
N ILE A 152 -11.97 -5.75 -6.01
CA ILE A 152 -13.43 -5.85 -6.03
C ILE A 152 -14.10 -4.52 -5.66
N GLU A 153 -13.40 -3.63 -4.99
CA GLU A 153 -13.83 -2.27 -4.69
C GLU A 153 -12.64 -1.35 -4.87
N PRO A 154 -12.70 -0.37 -5.80
CA PRO A 154 -11.63 0.58 -6.02
C PRO A 154 -11.49 1.54 -4.83
N PHE A 155 -10.50 2.42 -4.87
CA PHE A 155 -10.25 3.36 -3.79
C PHE A 155 -11.50 4.12 -3.34
N PHE A 156 -11.85 3.95 -2.09
CA PHE A 156 -12.96 4.64 -1.42
C PHE A 156 -12.54 5.12 -0.03
N THR A 157 -13.30 6.10 0.48
CA THR A 157 -13.17 6.55 1.86
C THR A 157 -14.36 6.06 2.66
N GLY A 158 -14.12 5.21 3.64
CA GLY A 158 -15.18 4.75 4.56
C GLY A 158 -15.75 5.90 5.40
N PRO A 159 -17.01 5.82 5.86
CA PRO A 159 -17.69 6.91 6.57
C PRO A 159 -16.94 7.35 7.83
N THR A 160 -16.47 6.41 8.65
CA THR A 160 -15.69 6.72 9.85
C THR A 160 -14.40 7.47 9.52
N ALA A 161 -13.65 7.03 8.49
CA ALA A 161 -12.41 7.68 8.08
C ALA A 161 -12.66 9.09 7.52
N LYS A 162 -13.76 9.29 6.80
CA LYS A 162 -14.13 10.57 6.20
C LYS A 162 -14.34 11.65 7.27
N ASP A 163 -15.00 11.30 8.35
CA ASP A 163 -15.43 12.27 9.37
C ASP A 163 -14.44 12.41 10.52
N PHE A 164 -13.45 11.52 10.60
CA PHE A 164 -12.43 11.57 11.65
C PHE A 164 -11.55 12.82 11.53
N LYS A 165 -11.30 13.49 12.66
CA LYS A 165 -10.42 14.66 12.77
C LYS A 165 -9.25 14.36 13.70
N PHE A 166 -8.06 14.72 13.24
CA PHE A 166 -6.89 14.74 14.09
C PHE A 166 -6.88 16.05 14.89
N GLU A 167 -7.03 15.96 16.19
CA GLU A 167 -7.05 17.13 17.08
C GLU A 167 -5.65 17.47 17.59
N LYS A 168 -4.75 16.47 17.63
CA LYS A 168 -3.37 16.60 18.09
C LYS A 168 -2.47 15.59 17.39
N PRO A 169 -1.15 15.81 17.36
CA PRO A 169 -0.19 14.83 16.87
C PRO A 169 -0.23 13.53 17.67
N CYS A 170 0.00 12.40 16.98
CA CYS A 170 -0.05 11.06 17.61
C CYS A 170 1.05 10.82 18.65
N TYR A 171 2.11 11.63 18.63
CA TYR A 171 3.33 11.49 19.46
C TYR A 171 3.41 12.50 20.62
N GLN A 172 2.30 13.08 20.99
CA GLN A 172 2.18 13.95 22.17
C GLN A 172 1.48 13.23 23.30
#